data_644bcd33f1a65e480246038f823e94d6
#
_entry.id   644bcd33f1a65e480246038f823e94d6
#
_cell.length_a   1.000
_cell.length_b   1.000
_cell.length_c   1.000
_cell.angle_alpha   90.00
_cell.angle_beta   90.00
_cell.angle_gamma   90.00
#
_symmetry.space_group_name_H-M   'P 1'
#
loop_
_entity.id
_entity.type
_entity.pdbx_description
1 polymer ?
#
loop_
_entity_poly.entity_id
_entity_poly.type
_entity_poly.pdbx_seq_one_letter_code
_entity_poly.pdbx_strand_id
1 'polypeptide(L)'
;MACLAALCMVLPGRIAFGEKQVRWPTLAEVISPTQPPLEGEEIEEIDSLSDLSSPDPIDTIEISEPEERPVVPKITVDSTTDSRVFLQAFYASLADAGTKKIRVVHYGDSQIEEDRMTQQIREALQAAYGGSGVGLLPLAQTIPSLTVRQELYLSGRFVSPMNGPRRYMVHGPKRDQRADGLYGPMGQMAYLSDSLVKGSESITAVCQPLQPNMHYDRFRLFADTSVHYTTSRDTMFLSGRGGVYALSQESQTGVIVDNIPLRGCLGIVFTKMDSAQLSKFYSEENVRLIIMQFGGNAIPSNKNPGTIQAIVTGLRQQVQYLRRCAPEASILFIGPSDMLTQMDGEWMTYPMVPYMDKLLRKMALEENIAYFSLYRWMGGSGSMMKWQEVGLAGSDGVHFTRAGARKAGKAVAEWMMEGNE
;
A
#
# COMPACT_ATOMS: atom_id res chain seq x y z
N MET A 1 -28.39 13.55 4.27
CA MET A 1 -29.23 12.97 5.35
C MET A 1 -30.68 13.43 5.27
N ALA A 2 -31.04 14.72 5.30
CA ALA A 2 -32.45 15.19 5.25
C ALA A 2 -33.21 14.75 3.96
N CYS A 3 -32.58 14.78 2.79
CA CYS A 3 -33.21 14.35 1.54
C CYS A 3 -33.47 12.81 1.49
N LEU A 4 -32.59 12.00 2.08
CA LEU A 4 -32.76 10.55 2.13
C LEU A 4 -33.90 10.16 3.08
N ALA A 5 -33.99 10.83 4.23
CA ALA A 5 -35.07 10.66 5.20
C ALA A 5 -36.45 11.06 4.60
N ALA A 6 -36.49 12.14 3.83
CA ALA A 6 -37.73 12.55 3.12
C ALA A 6 -38.15 11.52 2.04
N LEU A 7 -37.20 10.92 1.33
CA LEU A 7 -37.51 9.87 0.34
C LEU A 7 -38.03 8.58 1.00
N CYS A 8 -37.52 8.21 2.18
CA CYS A 8 -37.99 7.04 2.94
C CYS A 8 -39.41 7.19 3.48
N MET A 9 -39.94 8.42 3.60
CA MET A 9 -41.32 8.66 4.02
C MET A 9 -42.37 8.54 2.87
N VAL A 10 -41.88 8.64 1.63
CA VAL A 10 -42.80 8.72 0.44
C VAL A 10 -42.76 7.46 -0.39
N LEU A 11 -41.73 6.65 -0.33
CA LEU A 11 -41.58 5.47 -1.14
C LEU A 11 -41.98 4.19 -0.37
N PRO A 12 -42.70 3.24 -1.01
CA PRO A 12 -43.00 1.94 -0.42
C PRO A 12 -41.70 1.17 -0.20
N GLY A 13 -41.61 0.39 0.90
CA GLY A 13 -40.39 -0.34 1.30
C GLY A 13 -39.87 -1.37 0.27
N ARG A 14 -40.55 -1.58 -0.85
CA ARG A 14 -40.10 -2.36 -2.00
C ARG A 14 -40.59 -1.71 -3.30
N ILE A 15 -39.69 -1.56 -4.25
CA ILE A 15 -39.97 -1.02 -5.60
C ILE A 15 -39.63 -2.11 -6.61
N ALA A 16 -40.59 -2.40 -7.52
CA ALA A 16 -40.40 -3.36 -8.60
C ALA A 16 -39.92 -2.66 -9.88
N PHE A 17 -38.84 -3.16 -10.45
CA PHE A 17 -38.35 -2.78 -11.78
C PHE A 17 -38.33 -4.03 -12.67
N GLY A 18 -39.39 -4.26 -13.42
CA GLY A 18 -39.58 -5.48 -14.18
C GLY A 18 -39.70 -6.70 -13.25
N GLU A 19 -38.91 -7.74 -13.50
CA GLU A 19 -38.88 -8.95 -12.67
C GLU A 19 -38.02 -8.82 -11.38
N LYS A 20 -37.32 -7.73 -11.20
CA LYS A 20 -36.46 -7.49 -10.02
C LYS A 20 -37.15 -6.59 -9.01
N GLN A 21 -37.18 -7.02 -7.74
CA GLN A 21 -37.65 -6.22 -6.64
C GLN A 21 -36.42 -5.65 -5.89
N VAL A 22 -36.41 -4.33 -5.71
CA VAL A 22 -35.38 -3.63 -4.92
C VAL A 22 -36.01 -3.20 -3.60
N ARG A 23 -35.39 -3.57 -2.47
CA ARG A 23 -35.84 -3.12 -1.16
C ARG A 23 -35.29 -1.71 -0.90
N TRP A 24 -36.19 -0.81 -0.49
CA TRP A 24 -35.83 0.53 -0.06
C TRP A 24 -35.67 0.57 1.47
N PRO A 25 -34.63 1.22 2.05
CA PRO A 25 -34.46 1.29 3.49
C PRO A 25 -35.63 2.06 4.15
N THR A 26 -36.05 1.62 5.30
CA THR A 26 -37.04 2.30 6.12
C THR A 26 -36.43 3.49 6.85
N LEU A 27 -37.27 4.43 7.30
CA LEU A 27 -36.80 5.59 8.05
C LEU A 27 -36.06 5.18 9.34
N ALA A 28 -36.49 4.10 9.99
CA ALA A 28 -35.85 3.56 11.18
C ALA A 28 -34.41 3.05 10.89
N GLU A 29 -34.21 2.40 9.74
CA GLU A 29 -32.89 1.92 9.29
C GLU A 29 -31.96 3.08 8.91
N VAL A 30 -32.48 4.24 8.51
CA VAL A 30 -31.71 5.44 8.18
C VAL A 30 -31.31 6.24 9.42
N ILE A 31 -32.18 6.28 10.44
CA ILE A 31 -31.96 7.05 11.68
C ILE A 31 -31.16 6.27 12.71
N SER A 32 -31.34 4.95 12.77
CA SER A 32 -30.60 4.05 13.66
C SER A 32 -30.02 2.90 12.82
N PRO A 33 -28.85 3.08 12.21
CA PRO A 33 -28.24 2.01 11.43
C PRO A 33 -27.68 0.94 12.38
N THR A 34 -28.53 0.02 12.79
CA THR A 34 -28.08 -1.33 13.13
C THR A 34 -27.69 -1.95 11.83
N GLN A 35 -26.40 -2.15 11.59
CA GLN A 35 -25.93 -2.82 10.38
C GLN A 35 -26.58 -4.21 10.31
N PRO A 36 -27.40 -4.51 9.29
CA PRO A 36 -27.65 -5.89 8.93
C PRO A 36 -26.36 -6.48 8.36
N PRO A 37 -26.12 -7.78 8.51
CA PRO A 37 -25.02 -8.44 7.83
C PRO A 37 -25.13 -8.14 6.33
N LEU A 38 -24.04 -7.78 5.70
CA LEU A 38 -23.92 -7.66 4.26
C LEU A 38 -24.12 -9.06 3.66
N GLU A 39 -25.36 -9.40 3.31
CA GLU A 39 -25.64 -10.54 2.46
C GLU A 39 -25.24 -10.17 1.03
N GLY A 40 -24.21 -10.86 0.52
CA GLY A 40 -24.03 -11.15 -0.89
C GLY A 40 -23.45 -10.06 -1.76
N GLU A 41 -22.22 -9.67 -1.53
CA GLU A 41 -21.24 -9.65 -2.60
C GLU A 41 -20.31 -10.83 -2.34
N GLU A 42 -20.37 -11.83 -3.20
CA GLU A 42 -19.32 -12.83 -3.33
C GLU A 42 -18.03 -12.08 -3.59
N ILE A 43 -17.29 -11.84 -2.51
CA ILE A 43 -15.85 -11.72 -2.63
C ILE A 43 -15.47 -13.07 -3.20
N GLU A 44 -15.07 -13.13 -4.49
CA GLU A 44 -14.35 -14.29 -4.99
C GLU A 44 -13.24 -14.51 -3.98
N GLU A 45 -13.46 -15.44 -3.08
CA GLU A 45 -12.43 -16.02 -2.22
C GLU A 45 -11.29 -16.34 -3.18
N ILE A 46 -10.13 -15.75 -2.89
CA ILE A 46 -8.88 -16.20 -3.51
C ILE A 46 -8.78 -17.66 -3.08
N ASP A 47 -9.09 -18.51 -4.06
CA ASP A 47 -9.24 -19.92 -3.92
C ASP A 47 -8.06 -20.50 -3.16
N SER A 48 -8.41 -21.15 -2.10
CA SER A 48 -7.68 -22.10 -1.27
C SER A 48 -6.13 -22.07 -1.32
N LEU A 49 -5.59 -22.02 -0.14
CA LEU A 49 -4.19 -22.38 0.22
C LEU A 49 -3.65 -23.68 -0.44
N SER A 50 -4.48 -24.41 -1.19
CA SER A 50 -4.07 -25.60 -1.95
C SER A 50 -3.10 -25.27 -3.10
N ASP A 51 -3.14 -24.05 -3.64
CA ASP A 51 -2.16 -23.59 -4.65
C ASP A 51 -0.78 -23.23 -4.09
N LEU A 52 -0.64 -23.20 -2.76
CA LEU A 52 0.67 -22.98 -2.11
C LEU A 52 1.48 -24.27 -1.92
N SER A 53 0.93 -25.44 -2.26
CA SER A 53 1.56 -26.74 -1.99
C SER A 53 2.47 -27.26 -3.10
N SER A 54 2.54 -26.62 -4.26
CA SER A 54 3.52 -26.92 -5.29
C SER A 54 4.10 -25.61 -5.82
N PRO A 55 5.36 -25.27 -5.49
CA PRO A 55 6.06 -24.30 -6.30
C PRO A 55 6.24 -24.95 -7.67
N ASP A 56 5.60 -24.40 -8.71
CA ASP A 56 6.03 -24.68 -10.07
C ASP A 56 7.54 -24.52 -10.13
N PRO A 57 8.28 -25.42 -10.82
CA PRO A 57 9.72 -25.29 -10.98
C PRO A 57 9.96 -23.91 -11.59
N ILE A 58 10.67 -23.07 -10.84
CA ILE A 58 11.12 -21.75 -11.30
C ILE A 58 11.96 -22.05 -12.54
N ASP A 59 11.47 -21.65 -13.72
CA ASP A 59 12.29 -21.60 -14.92
C ASP A 59 13.56 -20.85 -14.55
N THR A 60 14.66 -21.58 -14.56
CA THR A 60 15.99 -21.05 -14.27
C THR A 60 16.36 -20.15 -15.43
N ILE A 61 16.00 -18.87 -15.33
CA ILE A 61 16.58 -17.85 -16.20
C ILE A 61 18.04 -17.78 -15.77
N GLU A 62 18.95 -18.23 -16.64
CA GLU A 62 20.38 -17.97 -16.50
C GLU A 62 20.59 -16.45 -16.51
N ILE A 63 20.65 -15.88 -15.30
CA ILE A 63 21.12 -14.51 -15.09
C ILE A 63 22.63 -14.64 -15.08
N SER A 64 23.29 -14.08 -16.11
CA SER A 64 24.74 -13.86 -16.11
C SER A 64 25.12 -13.22 -14.78
N GLU A 65 26.05 -13.83 -14.04
CA GLU A 65 26.51 -13.32 -12.75
C GLU A 65 27.03 -11.89 -12.91
N PRO A 66 26.50 -10.91 -12.16
CA PRO A 66 27.12 -9.61 -12.09
C PRO A 66 28.37 -9.71 -11.22
N GLU A 67 29.41 -8.98 -11.64
CA GLU A 67 30.65 -8.76 -10.94
C GLU A 67 30.45 -8.53 -9.43
N GLU A 68 31.34 -9.07 -8.63
CA GLU A 68 31.47 -9.11 -7.17
C GLU A 68 30.47 -8.25 -6.39
N ARG A 69 29.48 -8.92 -5.80
CA ARG A 69 28.53 -8.33 -4.88
C ARG A 69 29.29 -7.76 -3.67
N PRO A 70 28.97 -6.53 -3.20
CA PRO A 70 29.49 -6.07 -1.94
C PRO A 70 29.10 -7.08 -0.85
N VAL A 71 30.12 -7.63 -0.19
CA VAL A 71 29.96 -8.57 0.92
C VAL A 71 29.28 -7.81 2.06
N VAL A 72 27.98 -8.02 2.23
CA VAL A 72 27.26 -7.52 3.40
C VAL A 72 27.86 -8.23 4.62
N PRO A 73 28.44 -7.52 5.60
CA PRO A 73 29.02 -8.14 6.78
C PRO A 73 27.98 -9.00 7.48
N LYS A 74 28.31 -10.25 7.74
CA LYS A 74 27.47 -11.16 8.51
C LYS A 74 27.53 -10.69 9.96
N ILE A 75 26.56 -9.84 10.36
CA ILE A 75 26.46 -9.37 11.75
C ILE A 75 25.92 -10.54 12.56
N THR A 76 26.64 -10.95 13.58
CA THR A 76 26.15 -11.93 14.55
C THR A 76 25.07 -11.26 15.38
N VAL A 77 23.81 -11.63 15.15
CA VAL A 77 22.66 -10.95 15.74
C VAL A 77 22.22 -11.69 16.99
N ASP A 78 22.43 -11.06 18.11
CA ASP A 78 21.79 -11.38 19.38
C ASP A 78 20.29 -10.97 19.33
N SER A 79 19.45 -11.61 20.12
CA SER A 79 18.03 -11.27 20.25
C SER A 79 17.79 -9.86 20.81
N THR A 80 18.80 -9.23 21.39
CA THR A 80 18.82 -7.85 21.91
C THR A 80 19.25 -6.83 20.86
N THR A 81 19.71 -7.24 19.69
CA THR A 81 20.22 -6.35 18.63
C THR A 81 19.16 -5.33 18.22
N ASP A 82 19.53 -4.07 18.24
CA ASP A 82 18.75 -3.00 17.64
C ASP A 82 18.81 -3.14 16.11
N SER A 83 17.70 -3.49 15.50
CA SER A 83 17.64 -3.76 14.06
C SER A 83 17.82 -2.50 13.19
N ARG A 84 17.85 -1.28 13.77
CA ARG A 84 18.17 -0.03 13.05
C ARG A 84 19.55 -0.05 12.44
N VAL A 85 20.46 -0.86 12.97
CA VAL A 85 21.79 -1.08 12.37
C VAL A 85 21.71 -1.50 10.90
N PHE A 86 20.62 -2.11 10.45
CA PHE A 86 20.41 -2.50 9.06
C PHE A 86 19.90 -1.35 8.16
N LEU A 87 19.69 -0.16 8.71
CA LEU A 87 19.33 1.06 7.96
C LEU A 87 20.54 1.94 7.62
N GLN A 88 21.77 1.54 7.96
CA GLN A 88 22.96 2.37 7.79
C GLN A 88 23.18 2.84 6.33
N ALA A 89 22.90 1.99 5.34
CA ALA A 89 23.00 2.38 3.93
C ALA A 89 21.97 3.47 3.56
N PHE A 90 20.77 3.40 4.12
CA PHE A 90 19.75 4.45 3.97
C PHE A 90 20.22 5.74 4.65
N TYR A 91 20.67 5.68 5.89
CA TYR A 91 21.18 6.87 6.63
C TYR A 91 22.34 7.55 5.89
N ALA A 92 23.28 6.77 5.39
CA ALA A 92 24.39 7.32 4.61
C ALA A 92 23.90 8.06 3.35
N SER A 93 22.83 7.56 2.71
CA SER A 93 22.25 8.18 1.51
C SER A 93 21.56 9.53 1.79
N LEU A 94 21.08 9.76 3.01
CA LEU A 94 20.40 11.00 3.40
C LEU A 94 21.35 12.22 3.38
N ALA A 95 22.66 12.01 3.53
CA ALA A 95 23.66 13.06 3.39
C ALA A 95 23.66 13.72 1.99
N ASP A 96 23.25 12.98 0.97
CA ASP A 96 23.15 13.45 -0.42
C ASP A 96 21.82 14.16 -0.74
N ALA A 97 20.85 14.16 0.17
CA ALA A 97 19.49 14.64 -0.10
C ALA A 97 19.42 16.09 -0.60
N GLY A 98 20.35 16.95 -0.17
CA GLY A 98 20.41 18.33 -0.65
C GLY A 98 20.71 18.48 -2.15
N THR A 99 21.32 17.48 -2.78
CA THR A 99 21.74 17.50 -4.20
C THR A 99 21.11 16.39 -5.03
N LYS A 100 20.60 15.34 -4.41
CA LYS A 100 19.98 14.17 -5.06
C LYS A 100 18.60 13.90 -4.50
N LYS A 101 17.78 13.27 -5.32
CA LYS A 101 16.53 12.69 -4.86
C LYS A 101 16.82 11.36 -4.13
N ILE A 102 16.32 11.22 -2.92
CA ILE A 102 16.33 9.97 -2.14
C ILE A 102 14.90 9.46 -2.06
N ARG A 103 14.61 8.31 -2.65
CA ARG A 103 13.25 7.77 -2.66
C ARG A 103 13.09 6.68 -1.61
N VAL A 104 11.97 6.75 -0.89
CA VAL A 104 11.48 5.76 0.06
C VAL A 104 10.17 5.21 -0.48
N VAL A 105 10.05 3.90 -0.60
CA VAL A 105 8.82 3.25 -1.09
C VAL A 105 8.17 2.50 0.07
N HIS A 106 6.97 2.89 0.46
CA HIS A 106 6.21 2.24 1.52
C HIS A 106 5.09 1.38 0.93
N TYR A 107 5.32 0.07 0.90
CA TYR A 107 4.33 -0.94 0.58
C TYR A 107 3.63 -1.42 1.84
N GLY A 108 2.31 -1.51 1.82
CA GLY A 108 1.55 -2.02 2.96
C GLY A 108 0.15 -2.45 2.59
N ASP A 109 -0.58 -2.95 3.56
CA ASP A 109 -1.98 -3.35 3.40
C ASP A 109 -2.96 -2.19 3.66
N SER A 110 -4.18 -2.49 4.10
CA SER A 110 -5.20 -1.48 4.41
C SER A 110 -4.82 -0.53 5.55
N GLN A 111 -3.82 -0.83 6.36
CA GLN A 111 -3.39 0.06 7.44
C GLN A 111 -2.75 1.37 6.92
N ILE A 112 -2.15 1.36 5.73
CA ILE A 112 -1.56 2.56 5.12
C ILE A 112 -2.46 3.26 4.11
N GLU A 113 -3.67 2.77 3.87
CA GLU A 113 -4.65 3.43 3.00
C GLU A 113 -4.90 4.88 3.41
N GLU A 114 -5.45 5.67 2.51
CA GLU A 114 -5.67 7.11 2.68
C GLU A 114 -4.37 7.92 2.92
N ASP A 115 -3.20 7.31 2.80
CA ASP A 115 -1.90 7.92 3.16
C ASP A 115 -1.76 8.25 4.67
N ARG A 116 -2.60 7.65 5.51
CA ARG A 116 -2.81 8.04 6.91
C ARG A 116 -1.63 7.77 7.84
N MET A 117 -0.75 6.81 7.50
CA MET A 117 0.50 6.55 8.24
C MET A 117 1.71 7.10 7.50
N THR A 118 1.81 6.85 6.20
CA THR A 118 2.96 7.23 5.36
C THR A 118 3.15 8.73 5.31
N GLN A 119 2.06 9.51 5.37
CA GLN A 119 2.11 10.96 5.48
C GLN A 119 3.02 11.43 6.61
N GLN A 120 2.96 10.80 7.80
CA GLN A 120 3.76 11.21 8.95
C GLN A 120 5.25 10.90 8.76
N ILE A 121 5.55 9.75 8.14
CA ILE A 121 6.93 9.38 7.78
C ILE A 121 7.48 10.38 6.75
N ARG A 122 6.67 10.71 5.74
CA ARG A 122 7.02 11.69 4.70
C ARG A 122 7.28 13.06 5.29
N GLU A 123 6.39 13.58 6.12
CA GLU A 123 6.51 14.88 6.75
C GLU A 123 7.78 14.98 7.60
N ALA A 124 8.10 13.95 8.38
CA ALA A 124 9.29 13.93 9.21
C ALA A 124 10.59 13.91 8.37
N LEU A 125 10.67 13.04 7.37
CA LEU A 125 11.85 12.94 6.51
C LEU A 125 12.02 14.19 5.64
N GLN A 126 10.96 14.74 5.06
CA GLN A 126 11.03 15.95 4.25
C GLN A 126 11.38 17.19 5.10
N ALA A 127 10.90 17.26 6.33
CA ALA A 127 11.28 18.35 7.25
C ALA A 127 12.76 18.31 7.61
N ALA A 128 13.35 17.12 7.77
CA ALA A 128 14.73 16.95 8.17
C ALA A 128 15.74 17.04 6.99
N TYR A 129 15.36 16.53 5.82
CA TYR A 129 16.29 16.33 4.69
C TYR A 129 15.86 17.05 3.41
N GLY A 130 14.82 17.88 3.47
CA GLY A 130 14.24 18.52 2.29
C GLY A 130 13.44 17.53 1.43
N GLY A 131 12.98 18.01 0.30
CA GLY A 131 12.07 17.29 -0.57
C GLY A 131 10.63 17.77 -0.41
N SER A 132 9.79 17.41 -1.36
CA SER A 132 8.38 17.80 -1.37
C SER A 132 7.56 16.94 -2.32
N GLY A 133 6.23 17.07 -2.22
CA GLY A 133 5.28 16.26 -2.98
C GLY A 133 4.94 14.95 -2.30
N VAL A 134 3.90 14.30 -2.81
CA VAL A 134 3.34 13.06 -2.23
C VAL A 134 3.97 11.79 -2.79
N GLY A 135 4.83 11.92 -3.80
CA GLY A 135 5.41 10.77 -4.49
C GLY A 135 4.44 10.13 -5.47
N LEU A 136 4.45 8.80 -5.54
CA LEU A 136 3.66 8.03 -6.49
C LEU A 136 2.17 8.06 -6.18
N LEU A 137 1.40 8.17 -7.26
CA LEU A 137 -0.07 8.15 -7.26
C LEU A 137 -0.56 7.20 -8.37
N PRO A 138 -1.64 6.44 -8.15
CA PRO A 138 -2.27 5.70 -9.24
C PRO A 138 -2.88 6.68 -10.27
N LEU A 139 -3.11 6.24 -11.51
CA LEU A 139 -3.81 7.07 -12.49
C LEU A 139 -5.23 7.42 -12.00
N ALA A 140 -5.90 6.48 -11.36
CA ALA A 140 -7.22 6.65 -10.79
C ALA A 140 -7.23 6.21 -9.33
N GLN A 141 -7.58 7.11 -8.44
CA GLN A 141 -7.68 6.85 -7.02
C GLN A 141 -9.00 6.16 -6.70
N THR A 142 -8.97 4.93 -6.18
CA THR A 142 -10.17 4.18 -5.77
C THR A 142 -10.59 4.50 -4.33
N ILE A 143 -9.66 4.93 -3.50
CA ILE A 143 -9.87 5.29 -2.10
C ILE A 143 -9.39 6.72 -1.90
N PRO A 144 -10.19 7.61 -1.27
CA PRO A 144 -9.77 8.98 -1.00
C PRO A 144 -8.46 9.02 -0.21
N SER A 145 -7.59 9.96 -0.52
CA SER A 145 -6.37 10.23 0.24
C SER A 145 -6.53 11.43 1.15
N LEU A 146 -5.80 11.46 2.25
CA LEU A 146 -5.73 12.62 3.16
C LEU A 146 -4.80 13.72 2.63
N THR A 147 -3.98 13.41 1.64
CA THR A 147 -2.93 14.31 1.14
C THR A 147 -3.17 14.84 -0.26
N VAL A 148 -3.91 14.10 -1.10
CA VAL A 148 -4.20 14.49 -2.49
C VAL A 148 -5.65 14.18 -2.84
N ARG A 149 -6.33 15.15 -3.43
CA ARG A 149 -7.59 14.93 -4.13
C ARG A 149 -7.29 14.61 -5.58
N GLN A 150 -7.72 13.45 -6.02
CA GLN A 150 -7.52 12.97 -7.39
C GLN A 150 -8.84 12.89 -8.14
N GLU A 151 -8.88 13.46 -9.35
CA GLU A 151 -10.02 13.39 -10.24
C GLU A 151 -9.54 13.00 -11.64
N LEU A 152 -10.28 12.12 -12.29
CA LEU A 152 -10.01 11.66 -13.65
C LEU A 152 -11.14 12.10 -14.57
N TYR A 153 -10.77 12.68 -15.71
CA TYR A 153 -11.72 13.10 -16.74
C TYR A 153 -11.40 12.39 -18.06
N LEU A 154 -12.44 11.97 -18.75
CA LEU A 154 -12.38 11.43 -20.10
C LEU A 154 -13.17 12.33 -21.03
N SER A 155 -12.52 12.92 -22.01
CA SER A 155 -13.13 13.89 -22.93
C SER A 155 -13.96 14.96 -22.18
N GLY A 156 -13.41 15.48 -21.09
CA GLY A 156 -14.05 16.48 -20.23
C GLY A 156 -15.15 15.97 -19.30
N ARG A 157 -15.47 14.66 -19.31
CA ARG A 157 -16.44 14.06 -18.39
C ARG A 157 -15.73 13.42 -17.21
N PHE A 158 -16.17 13.72 -16.00
CA PHE A 158 -15.68 13.08 -14.79
C PHE A 158 -15.92 11.57 -14.83
N VAL A 159 -14.88 10.80 -14.54
CA VAL A 159 -14.92 9.35 -14.41
C VAL A 159 -14.70 8.98 -12.96
N SER A 160 -15.75 8.47 -12.31
CA SER A 160 -15.60 7.87 -11.00
C SER A 160 -14.90 6.52 -11.14
N PRO A 161 -13.79 6.27 -10.42
CA PRO A 161 -13.15 4.96 -10.40
C PRO A 161 -14.09 3.84 -9.97
N MET A 162 -15.10 4.16 -9.13
CA MET A 162 -16.11 3.23 -8.63
C MET A 162 -17.19 2.90 -9.68
N ASN A 163 -17.49 3.83 -10.60
CA ASN A 163 -18.59 3.73 -11.57
C ASN A 163 -18.11 3.86 -13.03
N GLY A 164 -16.82 3.99 -13.26
CA GLY A 164 -16.25 4.05 -14.61
C GLY A 164 -16.39 2.72 -15.34
N PRO A 165 -16.40 2.72 -16.69
CA PRO A 165 -16.39 1.46 -17.42
C PRO A 165 -15.19 0.63 -16.98
N ARG A 166 -15.40 -0.66 -16.69
CA ARG A 166 -14.39 -1.63 -16.22
C ARG A 166 -13.10 -1.67 -17.04
N ARG A 167 -13.04 -0.99 -18.16
CA ARG A 167 -11.90 -0.85 -19.08
C ARG A 167 -10.75 0.02 -18.55
N TYR A 168 -10.99 0.80 -17.48
CA TYR A 168 -9.98 1.65 -16.80
C TYR A 168 -9.59 1.08 -15.44
N MET A 169 -9.93 -0.19 -15.19
CA MET A 169 -9.63 -0.77 -13.90
C MET A 169 -8.12 -0.87 -13.73
N VAL A 170 -7.70 -0.32 -12.63
CA VAL A 170 -6.43 -0.63 -12.00
C VAL A 170 -6.42 -2.15 -11.78
N HIS A 171 -5.67 -2.88 -12.59
CA HIS A 171 -5.51 -4.30 -12.39
C HIS A 171 -4.48 -4.50 -11.28
N GLY A 172 -4.90 -5.12 -10.19
CA GLY A 172 -3.99 -5.66 -9.19
C GLY A 172 -3.05 -6.72 -9.78
N PRO A 173 -2.19 -7.34 -9.00
CA PRO A 173 -1.15 -8.26 -9.45
C PRO A 173 -1.68 -9.60 -10.04
N LYS A 174 -2.89 -9.65 -10.56
CA LYS A 174 -3.38 -10.78 -11.37
C LYS A 174 -2.66 -10.73 -12.71
N ARG A 175 -1.98 -11.81 -13.05
CA ARG A 175 -1.41 -12.05 -14.38
C ARG A 175 -2.52 -11.84 -15.43
N ASP A 176 -2.57 -10.68 -16.07
CA ASP A 176 -3.28 -10.56 -17.32
C ASP A 176 -2.45 -11.29 -18.37
N GLN A 177 -3.03 -12.28 -19.01
CA GLN A 177 -2.38 -13.07 -20.07
C GLN A 177 -1.99 -12.21 -21.30
N ARG A 178 -2.27 -10.92 -21.31
CA ARG A 178 -1.96 -9.95 -22.36
C ARG A 178 -0.90 -8.92 -22.00
N ALA A 179 -0.63 -8.75 -20.72
CA ALA A 179 0.47 -7.90 -20.30
C ALA A 179 1.64 -8.80 -19.97
N ASP A 180 2.76 -8.57 -20.60
CA ASP A 180 4.04 -9.25 -20.39
C ASP A 180 4.58 -9.03 -18.95
N GLY A 181 3.80 -9.39 -17.93
CA GLY A 181 4.19 -9.35 -16.53
C GLY A 181 4.43 -7.97 -15.92
N LEU A 182 4.00 -6.91 -16.56
CA LEU A 182 4.37 -5.52 -16.25
C LEU A 182 3.46 -4.88 -15.21
N TYR A 183 3.62 -5.26 -13.96
CA TYR A 183 3.11 -4.46 -12.87
C TYR A 183 4.20 -3.46 -12.48
N GLY A 184 3.99 -2.18 -12.80
CA GLY A 184 4.91 -1.12 -12.39
C GLY A 184 5.14 -1.11 -10.87
N PRO A 185 5.91 -0.17 -10.36
CA PRO A 185 6.32 -0.12 -8.94
C PRO A 185 5.16 -0.14 -7.95
N MET A 186 3.95 0.22 -8.40
CA MET A 186 2.75 0.24 -7.57
C MET A 186 2.01 -1.11 -7.50
N GLY A 187 2.50 -2.17 -8.15
CA GLY A 187 1.77 -3.43 -8.25
C GLY A 187 0.42 -3.32 -8.95
N GLN A 188 0.16 -2.19 -9.59
CA GLN A 188 -1.09 -1.84 -10.27
C GLN A 188 -0.75 -1.09 -11.56
N MET A 189 -1.60 -1.25 -12.56
CA MET A 189 -1.45 -0.60 -13.85
C MET A 189 -2.83 -0.22 -14.40
N ALA A 190 -2.95 1.00 -14.95
CA ALA A 190 -4.08 1.38 -15.76
C ALA A 190 -3.71 1.24 -17.24
N TYR A 191 -4.49 0.49 -18.04
CA TYR A 191 -4.22 0.31 -19.44
C TYR A 191 -5.08 1.27 -20.29
N LEU A 192 -4.42 2.11 -21.10
CA LEU A 192 -5.07 2.99 -22.06
C LEU A 192 -5.28 2.22 -23.38
N SER A 193 -6.51 1.86 -23.69
CA SER A 193 -6.84 1.09 -24.89
C SER A 193 -7.11 1.96 -26.12
N ASP A 194 -6.99 1.36 -27.34
CA ASP A 194 -7.29 2.04 -28.62
C ASP A 194 -8.70 2.66 -28.68
N SER A 195 -9.66 2.11 -27.96
CA SER A 195 -11.02 2.65 -27.91
C SER A 195 -11.11 4.01 -27.21
N LEU A 196 -10.09 4.36 -26.41
CA LEU A 196 -9.96 5.64 -25.74
C LEU A 196 -9.26 6.69 -26.60
N VAL A 197 -8.42 6.24 -27.53
CA VAL A 197 -7.50 7.10 -28.30
C VAL A 197 -7.96 7.28 -29.75
N LYS A 198 -8.98 6.57 -30.20
CA LYS A 198 -9.52 6.81 -31.55
C LYS A 198 -10.19 8.18 -31.64
N GLY A 199 -9.35 9.17 -31.94
CA GLY A 199 -9.70 10.40 -32.65
C GLY A 199 -10.44 11.49 -31.88
N SER A 200 -10.16 11.78 -30.64
CA SER A 200 -10.53 13.02 -29.91
C SER A 200 -10.73 12.84 -28.40
N GLU A 201 -10.61 11.63 -27.87
CA GLU A 201 -10.76 11.44 -26.44
C GLU A 201 -9.44 11.75 -25.72
N SER A 202 -9.47 12.74 -24.86
CA SER A 202 -8.35 13.11 -23.98
C SER A 202 -8.62 12.62 -22.58
N ILE A 203 -7.58 12.09 -21.94
CA ILE A 203 -7.60 11.76 -20.52
C ILE A 203 -6.95 12.89 -19.76
N THR A 204 -7.63 13.38 -18.76
CA THR A 204 -7.13 14.43 -17.89
C THR A 204 -7.15 13.93 -16.44
N ALA A 205 -5.97 13.86 -15.83
CA ALA A 205 -5.82 13.56 -14.41
C ALA A 205 -5.52 14.86 -13.65
N VAL A 206 -6.36 15.18 -12.66
CA VAL A 206 -6.17 16.31 -11.76
C VAL A 206 -5.77 15.75 -10.40
N CYS A 207 -4.60 16.15 -9.89
CA CYS A 207 -4.04 15.70 -8.62
C CYS A 207 -3.72 16.91 -7.74
N GLN A 208 -4.70 17.34 -6.96
CA GLN A 208 -4.61 18.54 -6.14
C GLN A 208 -4.13 18.19 -4.72
N PRO A 209 -2.97 18.70 -4.28
CA PRO A 209 -2.56 18.60 -2.88
C PRO A 209 -3.60 19.19 -1.93
N LEU A 210 -3.91 18.47 -0.85
CA LEU A 210 -4.90 18.91 0.15
C LEU A 210 -4.26 19.72 1.29
N GLN A 211 -2.94 19.65 1.43
CA GLN A 211 -2.22 20.38 2.46
C GLN A 211 -1.69 21.70 1.88
N PRO A 212 -1.94 22.85 2.58
CA PRO A 212 -1.57 24.17 2.07
C PRO A 212 -0.08 24.35 1.77
N ASN A 213 0.78 23.63 2.49
CA ASN A 213 2.24 23.74 2.38
C ASN A 213 2.86 22.66 1.48
N MET A 214 2.04 21.77 0.93
CA MET A 214 2.54 20.74 0.04
C MET A 214 2.71 21.32 -1.37
N HIS A 215 3.96 21.47 -1.78
CA HIS A 215 4.35 21.85 -3.12
C HIS A 215 5.17 20.72 -3.76
N TYR A 216 5.44 20.84 -5.04
CA TYR A 216 6.30 19.92 -5.77
C TYR A 216 6.86 20.65 -7.00
N ASP A 217 8.00 20.18 -7.51
CA ASP A 217 8.67 20.82 -8.65
C ASP A 217 8.26 20.16 -9.96
N ARG A 218 7.91 18.88 -9.92
CA ARG A 218 7.60 18.08 -11.11
C ARG A 218 6.38 17.22 -10.92
N PHE A 219 5.54 17.17 -11.95
CA PHE A 219 4.47 16.21 -12.09
C PHE A 219 4.83 15.25 -13.22
N ARG A 220 5.15 14.00 -12.89
CA ARG A 220 5.72 12.99 -13.78
C ARG A 220 4.76 11.86 -14.05
N LEU A 221 4.96 11.19 -15.19
CA LEU A 221 4.26 10.00 -15.63
C LEU A 221 5.25 8.83 -15.71
N PHE A 222 4.86 7.69 -15.17
CA PHE A 222 5.50 6.40 -15.40
C PHE A 222 4.54 5.55 -16.25
N ALA A 223 4.92 5.33 -17.50
CA ALA A 223 4.07 4.68 -18.49
C ALA A 223 4.92 4.05 -19.60
N ASP A 224 4.27 3.28 -20.48
CA ASP A 224 4.86 2.83 -21.73
C ASP A 224 5.28 4.02 -22.60
N THR A 225 6.28 3.83 -23.44
CA THR A 225 6.84 4.88 -24.33
C THR A 225 5.83 5.43 -25.33
N SER A 226 4.75 4.70 -25.62
CA SER A 226 3.66 5.13 -26.50
C SER A 226 2.59 6.00 -25.81
N VAL A 227 2.71 6.20 -24.50
CA VAL A 227 1.88 7.14 -23.74
C VAL A 227 2.63 8.46 -23.61
N HIS A 228 2.00 9.54 -24.07
CA HIS A 228 2.54 10.89 -24.02
C HIS A 228 1.76 11.73 -23.02
N TYR A 229 2.40 12.73 -22.46
CA TYR A 229 1.73 13.63 -21.53
C TYR A 229 2.27 15.06 -21.60
N THR A 230 1.41 15.99 -21.20
CA THR A 230 1.76 17.36 -20.85
C THR A 230 1.18 17.70 -19.48
N THR A 231 1.79 18.64 -18.79
CA THR A 231 1.34 19.04 -17.45
C THR A 231 1.08 20.53 -17.36
N SER A 232 0.09 20.90 -16.57
CA SER A 232 -0.19 22.28 -16.18
C SER A 232 -0.56 22.27 -14.71
N ARG A 233 0.32 22.73 -13.85
CA ARG A 233 0.18 22.69 -12.40
C ARG A 233 -0.25 21.29 -11.94
N ASP A 234 -1.40 21.15 -11.27
CA ASP A 234 -1.94 19.90 -10.71
C ASP A 234 -2.66 19.02 -11.76
N THR A 235 -2.57 19.37 -13.03
CA THR A 235 -3.28 18.70 -14.12
C THR A 235 -2.31 18.06 -15.09
N MET A 236 -2.58 16.79 -15.44
CA MET A 236 -1.85 16.04 -16.45
C MET A 236 -2.81 15.66 -17.57
N PHE A 237 -2.44 15.96 -18.80
CA PHE A 237 -3.16 15.58 -20.02
C PHE A 237 -2.41 14.42 -20.66
N LEU A 238 -3.11 13.31 -20.88
CA LEU A 238 -2.55 12.07 -21.41
C LEU A 238 -3.11 11.78 -22.80
N SER A 239 -2.26 11.29 -23.68
CA SER A 239 -2.60 10.80 -25.02
C SER A 239 -1.76 9.58 -25.36
N GLY A 240 -2.17 8.82 -26.40
CA GLY A 240 -1.50 7.59 -26.79
C GLY A 240 -2.17 6.35 -26.18
N ARG A 241 -1.51 5.21 -26.31
CA ARG A 241 -2.00 3.92 -25.81
C ARG A 241 -0.89 3.19 -25.05
N GLY A 242 -1.27 2.37 -24.07
CA GLY A 242 -0.30 1.58 -23.30
C GLY A 242 -0.60 1.57 -21.82
N GLY A 243 0.28 0.99 -21.05
CA GLY A 243 0.21 0.95 -19.61
C GLY A 243 0.63 2.27 -18.98
N VAL A 244 -0.16 2.76 -18.03
CA VAL A 244 0.21 3.82 -17.09
C VAL A 244 0.43 3.16 -15.73
N TYR A 245 1.64 3.24 -15.22
CA TYR A 245 2.06 2.56 -13.99
C TYR A 245 1.88 3.45 -12.77
N ALA A 246 2.19 4.73 -12.88
CA ALA A 246 2.01 5.72 -11.83
C ALA A 246 2.08 7.15 -12.37
N LEU A 247 1.54 8.07 -11.61
CA LEU A 247 1.86 9.48 -11.61
C LEU A 247 2.80 9.78 -10.44
N SER A 248 3.53 10.89 -10.44
CA SER A 248 4.33 11.30 -9.29
C SER A 248 4.38 12.82 -9.16
N GLN A 249 4.05 13.31 -7.99
CA GLN A 249 4.29 14.70 -7.59
C GLN A 249 5.51 14.72 -6.68
N GLU A 250 6.59 15.31 -7.12
CA GLU A 250 7.90 15.22 -6.46
C GLU A 250 8.78 16.45 -6.66
N SER A 251 9.67 16.69 -5.71
CA SER A 251 10.78 17.62 -5.87
C SER A 251 11.94 16.99 -6.66
N GLN A 252 12.85 17.84 -7.14
CA GLN A 252 14.03 17.37 -7.88
C GLN A 252 15.10 16.78 -6.95
N THR A 253 15.20 17.27 -5.73
CA THR A 253 16.12 16.83 -4.68
C THR A 253 15.37 16.61 -3.38
N GLY A 254 16.04 16.07 -2.36
CA GLY A 254 15.44 15.77 -1.08
C GLY A 254 14.77 14.41 -1.03
N VAL A 255 13.99 14.16 0.01
CA VAL A 255 13.35 12.88 0.23
C VAL A 255 11.94 12.83 -0.36
N ILE A 256 11.66 11.79 -1.13
CA ILE A 256 10.34 11.45 -1.64
C ILE A 256 9.88 10.18 -0.97
N VAL A 257 8.67 10.17 -0.41
CA VAL A 257 8.10 8.99 0.24
C VAL A 257 6.79 8.60 -0.43
N ASP A 258 6.80 7.44 -1.06
CA ASP A 258 5.65 6.89 -1.76
C ASP A 258 4.75 6.11 -0.80
N ASN A 259 3.44 6.20 -0.99
CA ASN A 259 2.44 5.38 -0.29
C ASN A 259 1.78 4.42 -1.27
N ILE A 260 2.03 3.11 -1.11
CA ILE A 260 1.51 2.08 -2.01
C ILE A 260 0.67 1.07 -1.22
N PRO A 261 -0.61 1.37 -0.98
CA PRO A 261 -1.50 0.48 -0.27
C PRO A 261 -1.99 -0.65 -1.18
N LEU A 262 -1.89 -1.87 -0.69
CA LEU A 262 -2.38 -3.10 -1.33
C LEU A 262 -3.42 -3.74 -0.39
N ARG A 263 -4.67 -3.27 -0.46
CA ARG A 263 -5.76 -3.71 0.43
C ARG A 263 -5.89 -5.24 0.44
N GLY A 264 -6.03 -5.83 1.64
CA GLY A 264 -6.20 -7.27 1.81
C GLY A 264 -4.97 -8.12 1.49
N CYS A 265 -3.86 -7.50 1.05
CA CYS A 265 -2.67 -8.21 0.63
C CYS A 265 -1.92 -8.84 1.83
N LEU A 266 -1.50 -10.09 1.66
CA LEU A 266 -0.62 -10.77 2.61
C LEU A 266 0.84 -10.31 2.52
N GLY A 267 1.20 -9.49 1.52
CA GLY A 267 2.58 -9.09 1.21
C GLY A 267 3.33 -10.09 0.32
N ILE A 268 2.67 -11.13 -0.18
CA ILE A 268 3.27 -12.19 -1.03
C ILE A 268 2.90 -11.92 -2.49
N VAL A 269 3.42 -10.83 -3.05
CA VAL A 269 3.06 -10.39 -4.42
C VAL A 269 4.28 -9.97 -5.24
N PHE A 270 5.39 -9.58 -4.62
CA PHE A 270 6.52 -8.97 -5.33
C PHE A 270 7.21 -9.94 -6.28
N THR A 271 7.30 -11.21 -5.93
CA THR A 271 7.85 -12.26 -6.80
C THR A 271 7.03 -12.50 -8.08
N LYS A 272 5.82 -11.94 -8.15
CA LYS A 272 4.97 -11.98 -9.37
C LYS A 272 5.19 -10.74 -10.26
N MET A 273 5.95 -9.76 -9.80
CA MET A 273 6.31 -8.55 -10.55
C MET A 273 7.56 -8.83 -11.39
N ASP A 274 7.68 -8.14 -12.52
CA ASP A 274 8.87 -8.24 -13.37
C ASP A 274 10.09 -7.64 -12.67
N SER A 275 11.14 -8.45 -12.51
CA SER A 275 12.35 -8.04 -11.77
C SER A 275 13.15 -6.98 -12.50
N ALA A 276 13.22 -7.03 -13.84
CA ALA A 276 13.98 -6.05 -14.61
C ALA A 276 13.35 -4.67 -14.53
N GLN A 277 12.01 -4.58 -14.55
CA GLN A 277 11.31 -3.32 -14.41
C GLN A 277 11.38 -2.76 -12.99
N LEU A 278 11.23 -3.61 -11.96
CA LEU A 278 11.42 -3.17 -10.59
C LEU A 278 12.84 -2.66 -10.38
N SER A 279 13.86 -3.41 -10.84
CA SER A 279 15.26 -3.01 -10.72
C SER A 279 15.54 -1.70 -11.45
N LYS A 280 15.00 -1.56 -12.66
CA LYS A 280 15.11 -0.30 -13.42
C LYS A 280 14.49 0.86 -12.65
N PHE A 281 13.25 0.70 -12.16
CA PHE A 281 12.58 1.75 -11.38
C PHE A 281 13.37 2.11 -10.11
N TYR A 282 13.78 1.11 -9.32
CA TYR A 282 14.48 1.36 -8.06
C TYR A 282 15.84 2.06 -8.29
N SER A 283 16.55 1.69 -9.33
CA SER A 283 17.82 2.31 -9.69
C SER A 283 17.63 3.74 -10.23
N GLU A 284 16.77 3.93 -11.24
CA GLU A 284 16.55 5.25 -11.88
C GLU A 284 15.93 6.27 -10.92
N GLU A 285 15.11 5.81 -9.99
CA GLU A 285 14.44 6.65 -9.01
C GLU A 285 15.22 6.80 -7.69
N ASN A 286 16.42 6.22 -7.63
CA ASN A 286 17.31 6.28 -6.46
C ASN A 286 16.61 5.82 -5.17
N VAL A 287 15.95 4.65 -5.22
CA VAL A 287 15.28 4.09 -4.03
C VAL A 287 16.33 3.61 -3.05
N ARG A 288 16.30 4.15 -1.84
CA ARG A 288 17.26 3.87 -0.76
C ARG A 288 16.63 3.19 0.45
N LEU A 289 15.30 3.21 0.52
CA LEU A 289 14.56 2.48 1.55
C LEU A 289 13.29 1.87 0.97
N ILE A 290 13.06 0.60 1.25
CA ILE A 290 11.80 -0.08 1.01
C ILE A 290 11.19 -0.42 2.37
N ILE A 291 10.00 0.10 2.64
CA ILE A 291 9.21 -0.23 3.83
C ILE A 291 8.16 -1.26 3.42
N MET A 292 8.09 -2.37 4.13
CA MET A 292 7.08 -3.43 3.97
C MET A 292 6.22 -3.50 5.24
N GLN A 293 4.91 -3.25 5.15
CA GLN A 293 3.99 -3.30 6.28
C GLN A 293 2.88 -4.31 6.02
N PHE A 294 3.09 -5.55 6.45
CA PHE A 294 2.21 -6.68 6.18
C PHE A 294 2.15 -7.65 7.37
N GLY A 295 1.26 -8.64 7.24
CA GLY A 295 1.13 -9.75 8.20
C GLY A 295 -0.22 -9.77 8.93
N GLY A 296 -0.91 -8.63 9.05
CA GLY A 296 -2.20 -8.53 9.71
C GLY A 296 -3.28 -9.37 9.01
N ASN A 297 -3.38 -9.29 7.69
CA ASN A 297 -4.40 -10.00 6.91
C ASN A 297 -4.29 -11.54 6.99
N ALA A 298 -3.14 -12.06 7.39
CA ALA A 298 -2.94 -13.51 7.56
C ALA A 298 -3.61 -14.07 8.82
N ILE A 299 -3.88 -13.23 9.81
CA ILE A 299 -4.20 -13.67 11.19
C ILE A 299 -5.66 -14.14 11.33
N PRO A 300 -6.68 -13.40 10.84
CA PRO A 300 -8.07 -13.74 11.08
C PRO A 300 -8.47 -15.15 10.60
N SER A 301 -7.94 -15.57 9.47
CA SER A 301 -8.28 -16.86 8.84
C SER A 301 -7.40 -18.02 9.30
N ASN A 302 -6.33 -17.76 10.07
CA ASN A 302 -5.33 -18.77 10.40
C ASN A 302 -5.11 -18.94 11.90
N LYS A 303 -5.62 -20.05 12.42
CA LYS A 303 -5.44 -20.46 13.84
C LYS A 303 -4.28 -21.45 14.02
N ASN A 304 -3.68 -21.92 12.92
CA ASN A 304 -2.62 -22.94 12.93
C ASN A 304 -1.23 -22.28 12.87
N PRO A 305 -0.33 -22.54 13.85
CA PRO A 305 1.04 -22.03 13.83
C PRO A 305 1.84 -22.42 12.57
N GLY A 306 1.61 -23.60 12.02
CA GLY A 306 2.29 -24.04 10.77
C GLY A 306 1.95 -23.17 9.57
N THR A 307 0.68 -22.75 9.44
CA THR A 307 0.25 -21.83 8.37
C THR A 307 0.91 -20.45 8.54
N ILE A 308 0.98 -19.94 9.77
CA ILE A 308 1.68 -18.67 10.05
C ILE A 308 3.16 -18.76 9.68
N GLN A 309 3.82 -19.89 9.98
CA GLN A 309 5.22 -20.12 9.57
C GLN A 309 5.38 -20.13 8.05
N ALA A 310 4.48 -20.78 7.30
CA ALA A 310 4.49 -20.80 5.85
C ALA A 310 4.35 -19.38 5.26
N ILE A 311 3.44 -18.57 5.82
CA ILE A 311 3.26 -17.17 5.41
C ILE A 311 4.53 -16.36 5.66
N VAL A 312 5.16 -16.50 6.82
CA VAL A 312 6.43 -15.80 7.12
C VAL A 312 7.55 -16.26 6.18
N THR A 313 7.56 -17.54 5.80
CA THR A 313 8.49 -18.05 4.77
C THR A 313 8.24 -17.39 3.41
N GLY A 314 6.97 -17.24 3.01
CA GLY A 314 6.60 -16.50 1.82
C GLY A 314 7.04 -15.03 1.86
N LEU A 315 6.85 -14.35 3.00
CA LEU A 315 7.31 -12.97 3.20
C LEU A 315 8.84 -12.86 3.13
N ARG A 316 9.59 -13.83 3.67
CA ARG A 316 11.04 -13.91 3.52
C ARG A 316 11.46 -13.95 2.04
N GLN A 317 10.78 -14.74 1.23
CA GLN A 317 11.05 -14.78 -0.21
C GLN A 317 10.83 -13.43 -0.89
N GLN A 318 9.81 -12.67 -0.46
CA GLN A 318 9.57 -11.32 -0.97
C GLN A 318 10.71 -10.35 -0.57
N VAL A 319 11.16 -10.40 0.67
CA VAL A 319 12.31 -9.60 1.14
C VAL A 319 13.56 -9.90 0.29
N GLN A 320 13.85 -11.17 0.09
CA GLN A 320 15.00 -11.60 -0.73
C GLN A 320 14.85 -11.16 -2.18
N TYR A 321 13.63 -11.22 -2.74
CA TYR A 321 13.35 -10.76 -4.08
C TYR A 321 13.56 -9.25 -4.23
N LEU A 322 12.98 -8.45 -3.33
CA LEU A 322 13.14 -7.00 -3.34
C LEU A 322 14.60 -6.57 -3.15
N ARG A 323 15.36 -7.27 -2.31
CA ARG A 323 16.80 -7.02 -2.13
C ARG A 323 17.58 -7.24 -3.43
N ARG A 324 17.22 -8.26 -4.23
CA ARG A 324 17.85 -8.46 -5.54
C ARG A 324 17.49 -7.35 -6.54
N CYS A 325 16.23 -6.86 -6.49
CA CYS A 325 15.79 -5.77 -7.35
C CYS A 325 16.35 -4.40 -6.94
N ALA A 326 16.65 -4.20 -5.66
CA ALA A 326 17.13 -2.94 -5.09
C ALA A 326 18.33 -3.18 -4.16
N PRO A 327 19.50 -3.56 -4.69
CA PRO A 327 20.65 -3.96 -3.87
C PRO A 327 21.22 -2.82 -3.01
N GLU A 328 20.96 -1.57 -3.38
CA GLU A 328 21.41 -0.38 -2.66
C GLU A 328 20.41 0.15 -1.63
N ALA A 329 19.21 -0.42 -1.58
CA ALA A 329 18.19 -0.01 -0.64
C ALA A 329 18.24 -0.82 0.66
N SER A 330 18.12 -0.14 1.78
CA SER A 330 17.77 -0.77 3.05
C SER A 330 16.32 -1.25 3.01
N ILE A 331 15.98 -2.25 3.82
CA ILE A 331 14.60 -2.73 3.97
C ILE A 331 14.21 -2.58 5.44
N LEU A 332 13.02 -1.99 5.67
CA LEU A 332 12.33 -1.95 6.96
C LEU A 332 11.06 -2.79 6.86
N PHE A 333 10.90 -3.76 7.74
CA PHE A 333 9.63 -4.48 7.88
C PHE A 333 8.88 -3.95 9.11
N ILE A 334 7.64 -3.48 8.91
CA ILE A 334 6.73 -3.08 9.98
C ILE A 334 5.76 -4.24 10.20
N GLY A 335 5.81 -4.84 11.39
CA GLY A 335 4.93 -5.94 11.79
C GLY A 335 3.49 -5.48 12.05
N PRO A 336 2.54 -6.43 12.17
CA PRO A 336 1.13 -6.10 12.40
C PRO A 336 0.91 -5.39 13.74
N SER A 337 -0.18 -4.63 13.81
CA SER A 337 -0.73 -4.11 15.06
C SER A 337 -1.30 -5.23 15.93
N ASP A 338 -1.63 -4.92 17.19
CA ASP A 338 -2.59 -5.75 17.91
C ASP A 338 -3.93 -5.77 17.17
N MET A 339 -4.68 -6.86 17.29
CA MET A 339 -5.98 -7.06 16.62
C MET A 339 -6.88 -7.87 17.54
N LEU A 340 -8.17 -7.52 17.55
CA LEU A 340 -9.15 -8.17 18.41
C LEU A 340 -9.99 -9.20 17.65
N THR A 341 -10.30 -10.27 18.36
CA THR A 341 -11.31 -11.27 17.99
C THR A 341 -12.23 -11.56 19.16
N GLN A 342 -13.39 -12.11 18.89
CA GLN A 342 -14.30 -12.57 19.92
C GLN A 342 -14.17 -14.09 20.08
N MET A 343 -13.87 -14.55 21.31
CA MET A 343 -13.83 -15.96 21.68
C MET A 343 -14.62 -16.14 22.98
N ASP A 344 -15.53 -17.09 22.99
CA ASP A 344 -16.40 -17.41 24.15
C ASP A 344 -17.18 -16.19 24.69
N GLY A 345 -17.52 -15.25 23.80
CA GLY A 345 -18.24 -14.03 24.13
C GLY A 345 -17.36 -12.86 24.62
N GLU A 346 -16.07 -13.08 24.81
CA GLU A 346 -15.13 -12.05 25.26
C GLU A 346 -14.21 -11.57 24.14
N TRP A 347 -13.93 -10.25 24.13
CA TRP A 347 -12.95 -9.65 23.22
C TRP A 347 -11.53 -9.88 23.71
N MET A 348 -10.68 -10.37 22.84
CA MET A 348 -9.27 -10.62 23.14
C MET A 348 -8.41 -10.42 21.90
N THR A 349 -7.10 -10.26 22.10
CA THR A 349 -6.13 -10.30 21.02
C THR A 349 -6.21 -11.64 20.27
N TYR A 350 -6.21 -11.60 18.94
CA TYR A 350 -6.05 -12.83 18.14
C TYR A 350 -4.82 -13.62 18.61
N PRO A 351 -4.95 -14.91 18.95
CA PRO A 351 -3.86 -15.71 19.52
C PRO A 351 -2.60 -15.76 18.66
N MET A 352 -2.74 -15.60 17.33
CA MET A 352 -1.61 -15.67 16.41
C MET A 352 -0.88 -14.33 16.24
N VAL A 353 -1.37 -13.19 16.73
CA VAL A 353 -0.69 -11.89 16.63
C VAL A 353 0.71 -11.92 17.29
N PRO A 354 0.84 -12.29 18.58
CA PRO A 354 2.15 -12.34 19.23
C PRO A 354 3.09 -13.38 18.59
N TYR A 355 2.54 -14.47 18.05
CA TYR A 355 3.33 -15.47 17.36
C TYR A 355 3.84 -14.97 16.01
N MET A 356 3.01 -14.30 15.22
CA MET A 356 3.38 -13.65 13.97
C MET A 356 4.48 -12.60 14.20
N ASP A 357 4.29 -11.71 15.19
CA ASP A 357 5.28 -10.68 15.55
C ASP A 357 6.66 -11.30 15.86
N LYS A 358 6.67 -12.38 16.68
CA LYS A 358 7.90 -13.09 17.01
C LYS A 358 8.60 -13.68 15.79
N LEU A 359 7.85 -14.31 14.88
CA LEU A 359 8.40 -14.91 13.67
C LEU A 359 8.91 -13.88 12.69
N LEU A 360 8.17 -12.78 12.51
CA LEU A 360 8.58 -11.68 11.62
C LEU A 360 9.85 -11.00 12.15
N ARG A 361 9.95 -10.77 13.45
CA ARG A 361 11.17 -10.23 14.05
C ARG A 361 12.36 -11.16 13.84
N LYS A 362 12.17 -12.48 14.06
CA LYS A 362 13.21 -13.48 13.80
C LYS A 362 13.65 -13.46 12.34
N MET A 363 12.70 -13.49 11.42
CA MET A 363 12.95 -13.42 9.98
C MET A 363 13.74 -12.15 9.61
N ALA A 364 13.35 -11.00 10.13
CA ALA A 364 14.01 -9.74 9.84
C ALA A 364 15.48 -9.72 10.30
N LEU A 365 15.76 -10.23 11.49
CA LEU A 365 17.13 -10.34 12.00
C LEU A 365 17.96 -11.32 11.16
N GLU A 366 17.43 -12.47 10.79
CA GLU A 366 18.09 -13.46 9.93
C GLU A 366 18.36 -12.93 8.52
N GLU A 367 17.48 -12.10 7.99
CA GLU A 367 17.63 -11.45 6.68
C GLU A 367 18.42 -10.14 6.74
N ASN A 368 18.91 -9.70 7.89
CA ASN A 368 19.60 -8.42 8.07
C ASN A 368 18.78 -7.23 7.55
N ILE A 369 17.52 -7.13 7.98
CA ILE A 369 16.63 -6.00 7.72
C ILE A 369 16.12 -5.41 9.03
N ALA A 370 15.77 -4.13 8.99
CA ALA A 370 15.17 -3.45 10.13
C ALA A 370 13.75 -3.97 10.42
N TYR A 371 13.36 -3.97 11.68
CA TYR A 371 12.04 -4.42 12.12
C TYR A 371 11.44 -3.50 13.17
N PHE A 372 10.27 -2.94 12.86
CA PHE A 372 9.45 -2.19 13.81
C PHE A 372 8.20 -2.99 14.16
N SER A 373 8.00 -3.31 15.43
CA SER A 373 6.83 -4.04 15.91
C SER A 373 5.73 -3.08 16.33
N LEU A 374 4.69 -2.90 15.51
CA LEU A 374 3.50 -2.15 15.94
C LEU A 374 2.84 -2.80 17.15
N TYR A 375 2.72 -4.14 17.16
CA TYR A 375 2.15 -4.89 18.27
C TYR A 375 2.81 -4.55 19.61
N ARG A 376 4.14 -4.59 19.68
CA ARG A 376 4.88 -4.31 20.93
C ARG A 376 4.85 -2.82 21.28
N TRP A 377 4.99 -1.96 20.28
CA TRP A 377 4.94 -0.52 20.47
C TRP A 377 3.57 -0.06 21.01
N MET A 378 2.49 -0.68 20.58
CA MET A 378 1.13 -0.42 21.09
C MET A 378 0.96 -0.83 22.56
N GLY A 379 1.78 -1.75 23.07
CA GLY A 379 1.71 -2.30 24.42
C GLY A 379 1.38 -3.80 24.47
N GLY A 380 1.43 -4.50 23.34
CA GLY A 380 1.22 -5.95 23.26
C GLY A 380 -0.25 -6.37 23.32
N SER A 381 -0.51 -7.55 23.87
CA SER A 381 -1.87 -8.11 23.95
C SER A 381 -2.84 -7.20 24.70
N GLY A 382 -4.04 -7.03 24.15
CA GLY A 382 -5.10 -6.16 24.69
C GLY A 382 -4.87 -4.67 24.44
N SER A 383 -3.80 -4.28 23.74
CA SER A 383 -3.55 -2.87 23.46
C SER A 383 -4.56 -2.28 22.47
N MET A 384 -5.06 -3.06 21.50
CA MET A 384 -6.08 -2.60 20.57
C MET A 384 -7.38 -2.18 21.27
N MET A 385 -7.79 -2.91 22.31
CA MET A 385 -8.96 -2.55 23.13
C MET A 385 -8.76 -1.19 23.82
N LYS A 386 -7.59 -1.00 24.44
CA LYS A 386 -7.24 0.29 25.05
C LYS A 386 -7.20 1.43 24.04
N TRP A 387 -6.77 1.13 22.81
CA TRP A 387 -6.76 2.12 21.73
C TRP A 387 -8.17 2.47 21.25
N GLN A 388 -9.11 1.52 21.26
CA GLN A 388 -10.52 1.81 21.00
C GLN A 388 -11.11 2.75 22.06
N GLU A 389 -10.83 2.48 23.36
CA GLU A 389 -11.32 3.31 24.48
C GLU A 389 -10.92 4.79 24.35
N VAL A 390 -9.75 5.07 23.77
CA VAL A 390 -9.25 6.44 23.59
C VAL A 390 -9.40 6.96 22.14
N GLY A 391 -10.18 6.27 21.30
CA GLY A 391 -10.51 6.73 19.95
C GLY A 391 -9.36 6.60 18.93
N LEU A 392 -8.34 5.78 19.21
CA LEU A 392 -7.21 5.54 18.31
C LEU A 392 -7.41 4.32 17.40
N ALA A 393 -8.32 3.41 17.74
CA ALA A 393 -8.67 2.25 16.93
C ALA A 393 -10.15 2.28 16.52
N GLY A 394 -10.46 1.67 15.38
CA GLY A 394 -11.81 1.50 14.86
C GLY A 394 -12.60 0.47 15.66
N SER A 395 -13.92 0.52 15.53
CA SER A 395 -14.83 -0.43 16.20
C SER A 395 -14.68 -1.88 15.71
N ASP A 396 -14.04 -2.08 14.57
CA ASP A 396 -13.74 -3.41 14.00
C ASP A 396 -12.63 -4.16 14.76
N GLY A 397 -11.92 -3.48 15.67
CA GLY A 397 -10.82 -4.07 16.44
C GLY A 397 -9.58 -4.43 15.61
N VAL A 398 -9.48 -3.92 14.38
CA VAL A 398 -8.40 -4.24 13.43
C VAL A 398 -7.72 -2.97 12.93
N HIS A 399 -8.48 -2.00 12.42
CA HIS A 399 -7.94 -0.81 11.79
C HIS A 399 -7.80 0.35 12.78
N PHE A 400 -6.77 1.13 12.56
CA PHE A 400 -6.61 2.41 13.26
C PHE A 400 -7.61 3.45 12.75
N THR A 401 -8.07 4.33 13.65
CA THR A 401 -8.65 5.60 13.22
C THR A 401 -7.57 6.49 12.58
N ARG A 402 -7.97 7.61 11.96
CA ARG A 402 -6.99 8.59 11.45
C ARG A 402 -6.04 9.09 12.54
N ALA A 403 -6.54 9.28 13.76
CA ALA A 403 -5.71 9.69 14.90
C ALA A 403 -4.72 8.59 15.31
N GLY A 404 -5.16 7.34 15.36
CA GLY A 404 -4.29 6.20 15.65
C GLY A 404 -3.23 5.97 14.58
N ALA A 405 -3.62 6.04 13.31
CA ALA A 405 -2.69 5.91 12.19
C ALA A 405 -1.64 7.02 12.17
N ARG A 406 -2.05 8.27 12.46
CA ARG A 406 -1.11 9.39 12.64
C ARG A 406 -0.13 9.13 13.78
N LYS A 407 -0.60 8.66 14.93
CA LYS A 407 0.25 8.34 16.07
C LYS A 407 1.25 7.22 15.73
N ALA A 408 0.79 6.16 15.05
CA ALA A 408 1.63 5.05 14.63
C ALA A 408 2.67 5.47 13.58
N GLY A 409 2.26 6.24 12.56
CA GLY A 409 3.18 6.76 11.54
C GLY A 409 4.26 7.67 12.12
N LYS A 410 3.89 8.54 13.08
CA LYS A 410 4.83 9.39 13.80
C LYS A 410 5.84 8.57 14.59
N ALA A 411 5.39 7.54 15.31
CA ALA A 411 6.29 6.67 16.08
C ALA A 411 7.28 5.90 15.20
N VAL A 412 6.84 5.43 14.01
CA VAL A 412 7.76 4.81 13.04
C VAL A 412 8.79 5.83 12.56
N ALA A 413 8.38 7.05 12.24
CA ALA A 413 9.28 8.10 11.80
C ALA A 413 10.31 8.47 12.89
N GLU A 414 9.86 8.68 14.12
CA GLU A 414 10.72 8.97 15.27
C GLU A 414 11.74 7.85 15.49
N TRP A 415 11.26 6.59 15.53
CA TRP A 415 12.13 5.42 15.69
C TRP A 415 13.19 5.31 14.58
N MET A 416 12.80 5.60 13.33
CA MET A 416 13.76 5.61 12.21
C MET A 416 14.80 6.72 12.36
N MET A 417 14.40 7.91 12.79
CA MET A 417 15.28 9.08 12.88
C MET A 417 16.25 8.99 14.05
N GLU A 418 15.83 8.45 15.19
CA GLU A 418 16.70 8.19 16.34
C GLU A 418 17.89 7.26 16.02
N GLY A 419 17.76 6.39 15.02
CA GLY A 419 18.84 5.51 14.57
C GLY A 419 19.89 6.19 13.70
N ASN A 420 19.67 7.45 13.31
CA ASN A 420 20.59 8.25 12.50
C ASN A 420 21.40 9.26 13.36
N GLU A 421 21.14 9.34 14.65
CA GLU A 421 21.92 10.13 15.62
C GLU A 421 23.16 9.34 16.08
#